data_de8fde94cc66ffb00478f86e3981fbe3
#
_entry.id   de8fde94cc66ffb00478f86e3981fbe3
#
_cell.length_a   1.000
_cell.length_b   1.000
_cell.length_c   1.000
_cell.angle_alpha   90.00
_cell.angle_beta   90.00
_cell.angle_gamma   90.00
#
_symmetry.space_group_name_H-M   'P 1'
#
loop_
_entity.id
_entity.type
_entity.pdbx_description
1 polymer ?
#
loop_
_entity_poly.entity_id
_entity_poly.type
_entity_poly.pdbx_seq_one_letter_code
_entity_poly.pdbx_strand_id
1 'polypeptide(L)'
;MSSPSPNLPRGVQALLFESAERRRGVEDAVVRTLCEAGFRETILPVLDFASPYDGVTAEGDERLYRFVDRGGELLALRADFTPMAARVVAPRLAGLPMPVALFYRGDVVRDEPSGVGRPREFAQVGAELYGDGSFDADLRMLRTLLDAVRDVPSARLCLTLGWAGLLPALLAAVAPGLVNRKKSALDEALADARARHVRRLAERLRAAGATEKDSEEVGAALLTGFDPRSPLFDLPVLAQAARSLAAAAGVARGAREGIEVVVDLAGTPAAPYYTGLTFALDARGGGGSLAGGGRYDGLLGRFGPDAPAVGFCIGLGALATAIEAAGPGAPAANRPFRIATGKGRLLGKTLDLLRAAGADFPESDGRRLLVPDRSGRFELLLLKDDDVPTYVAFGGADAGVVGSDRIEESGEEVCAPLELPYGACRLSLIGRAGEEFRPNGHPVRVGTKYRRLAERYFDSRKIPHEVVPLAGSVELAAALKLTDVVVDLIETGSTMVAHDLVELETILPSRATFIVGSRALVERRAEVAEIVSRLSAKVAGSC
;
A
#
# COMPACT_ATOMS: atom_id res chain seq x y z
N MET A 1 -22.08 -29.22 25.27
CA MET A 1 -20.77 -28.93 24.63
C MET A 1 -21.03 -28.86 23.16
N SER A 2 -20.81 -27.70 22.51
CA SER A 2 -20.89 -27.58 21.04
C SER A 2 -19.80 -28.41 20.41
N SER A 3 -20.11 -29.17 19.36
CA SER A 3 -19.10 -29.91 18.58
C SER A 3 -18.00 -28.93 18.15
N PRO A 4 -16.71 -29.30 18.22
CA PRO A 4 -15.63 -28.41 17.76
C PRO A 4 -15.83 -28.08 16.28
N SER A 5 -15.68 -26.79 15.92
CA SER A 5 -15.76 -26.38 14.52
C SER A 5 -14.66 -27.05 13.72
N PRO A 6 -14.95 -27.67 12.59
CA PRO A 6 -13.92 -28.22 11.72
C PRO A 6 -13.10 -27.14 10.97
N ASN A 7 -13.50 -25.87 11.08
CA ASN A 7 -12.90 -24.76 10.38
C ASN A 7 -11.73 -24.17 11.19
N LEU A 8 -10.64 -23.89 10.50
CA LEU A 8 -9.53 -23.09 11.04
C LEU A 8 -9.96 -21.63 11.22
N PRO A 9 -9.26 -20.86 12.08
CA PRO A 9 -9.46 -19.42 12.18
C PRO A 9 -9.28 -18.73 10.80
N ARG A 10 -9.96 -17.59 10.60
CA ARG A 10 -9.81 -16.83 9.35
C ARG A 10 -8.36 -16.36 9.17
N GLY A 11 -7.86 -16.45 7.94
CA GLY A 11 -6.48 -16.06 7.60
C GLY A 11 -5.40 -17.07 8.02
N VAL A 12 -5.79 -18.25 8.47
CA VAL A 12 -4.90 -19.38 8.79
C VAL A 12 -5.25 -20.55 7.87
N GLN A 13 -4.24 -21.27 7.38
CA GLN A 13 -4.45 -22.43 6.52
C GLN A 13 -3.53 -23.58 6.89
N ALA A 14 -4.00 -24.82 6.71
CA ALA A 14 -3.18 -26.01 6.74
C ALA A 14 -2.80 -26.41 5.32
N LEU A 15 -1.53 -26.70 5.10
CA LEU A 15 -1.03 -27.28 3.86
C LEU A 15 -0.91 -28.79 4.04
N LEU A 16 -1.47 -29.58 3.12
CA LEU A 16 -1.46 -31.03 3.18
C LEU A 16 -0.76 -31.59 1.94
N PHE A 17 -0.11 -32.71 2.13
CA PHE A 17 0.47 -33.54 1.07
C PHE A 17 1.32 -32.74 0.07
N GLU A 18 0.97 -32.77 -1.19
CA GLU A 18 1.71 -32.11 -2.28
C GLU A 18 1.88 -30.60 -2.08
N SER A 19 0.93 -29.92 -1.42
CA SER A 19 1.04 -28.50 -1.09
C SER A 19 2.13 -28.25 -0.06
N ALA A 20 2.23 -29.13 0.95
CA ALA A 20 3.27 -29.07 1.97
C ALA A 20 4.65 -29.41 1.39
N GLU A 21 4.73 -30.48 0.55
CA GLU A 21 5.96 -30.88 -0.14
C GLU A 21 6.49 -29.75 -1.04
N ARG A 22 5.62 -29.13 -1.85
CA ARG A 22 6.00 -28.00 -2.70
C ARG A 22 6.56 -26.84 -1.88
N ARG A 23 5.85 -26.42 -0.82
CA ARG A 23 6.34 -25.35 0.05
C ARG A 23 7.70 -25.68 0.66
N ARG A 24 7.90 -26.92 1.11
CA ARG A 24 9.21 -27.38 1.62
C ARG A 24 10.28 -27.35 0.55
N GLY A 25 9.98 -27.81 -0.66
CA GLY A 25 10.93 -27.76 -1.77
C GLY A 25 11.40 -26.35 -2.10
N VAL A 26 10.47 -25.38 -2.09
CA VAL A 26 10.80 -23.95 -2.28
C VAL A 26 11.65 -23.42 -1.11
N GLU A 27 11.27 -23.72 0.14
CA GLU A 27 12.03 -23.34 1.33
C GLU A 27 13.47 -23.89 1.28
N ASP A 28 13.63 -25.18 0.97
CA ASP A 28 14.94 -25.86 0.90
C ASP A 28 15.81 -25.27 -0.23
N ALA A 29 15.23 -24.86 -1.35
CA ALA A 29 15.95 -24.19 -2.44
C ALA A 29 16.51 -22.84 -2.00
N VAL A 30 15.68 -22.02 -1.33
CA VAL A 30 16.09 -20.72 -0.76
C VAL A 30 17.19 -20.92 0.28
N VAL A 31 16.98 -21.82 1.24
CA VAL A 31 17.96 -22.12 2.31
C VAL A 31 19.30 -22.56 1.73
N ARG A 32 19.28 -23.42 0.73
CA ARG A 32 20.53 -23.88 0.05
C ARG A 32 21.27 -22.71 -0.55
N THR A 33 20.59 -21.80 -1.25
CA THR A 33 21.19 -20.60 -1.83
C THR A 33 21.82 -19.71 -0.75
N LEU A 34 21.17 -19.52 0.39
CA LEU A 34 21.72 -18.75 1.51
C LEU A 34 22.95 -19.41 2.11
N CYS A 35 22.93 -20.73 2.30
CA CYS A 35 24.10 -21.47 2.78
C CYS A 35 25.28 -21.37 1.81
N GLU A 36 25.04 -21.49 0.50
CA GLU A 36 26.04 -21.32 -0.55
C GLU A 36 26.63 -19.90 -0.57
N ALA A 37 25.81 -18.86 -0.27
CA ALA A 37 26.24 -17.48 -0.12
C ALA A 37 26.97 -17.18 1.20
N GLY A 38 27.15 -18.18 2.07
CA GLY A 38 27.89 -18.09 3.34
C GLY A 38 27.07 -17.60 4.54
N PHE A 39 25.75 -17.61 4.46
CA PHE A 39 24.88 -17.32 5.59
C PHE A 39 24.70 -18.54 6.50
N ARG A 40 24.58 -18.34 7.80
CA ARG A 40 24.38 -19.39 8.80
C ARG A 40 22.99 -19.31 9.42
N GLU A 41 22.36 -20.44 9.61
CA GLU A 41 21.02 -20.51 10.20
C GLU A 41 21.02 -20.05 11.66
N THR A 42 20.03 -19.24 11.99
CA THR A 42 19.70 -18.80 13.35
C THR A 42 18.25 -19.14 13.63
N ILE A 43 18.00 -19.90 14.68
CA ILE A 43 16.63 -20.28 15.09
C ILE A 43 16.17 -19.26 16.11
N LEU A 44 15.12 -18.53 15.79
CA LEU A 44 14.52 -17.50 16.62
C LEU A 44 13.19 -17.97 17.22
N PRO A 45 12.86 -17.58 18.48
CA PRO A 45 11.62 -17.99 19.14
C PRO A 45 10.38 -17.41 18.44
N VAL A 46 9.22 -18.05 18.67
CA VAL A 46 7.91 -17.54 18.19
C VAL A 46 7.35 -16.49 19.14
N LEU A 47 7.68 -16.60 20.44
CA LEU A 47 7.25 -15.68 21.48
C LEU A 47 8.34 -14.66 21.80
N ASP A 48 7.93 -13.42 22.00
CA ASP A 48 8.81 -12.34 22.46
C ASP A 48 8.06 -11.42 23.42
N PHE A 49 8.77 -10.49 24.06
CA PHE A 49 8.12 -9.36 24.73
C PHE A 49 7.50 -8.44 23.68
N ALA A 50 6.41 -7.75 24.01
CA ALA A 50 5.78 -6.81 23.12
C ALA A 50 6.61 -5.53 22.90
N SER A 51 7.28 -5.04 23.92
CA SER A 51 8.01 -3.76 23.92
C SER A 51 9.11 -3.61 22.85
N PRO A 52 9.86 -4.64 22.41
CA PRO A 52 10.83 -4.51 21.32
C PRO A 52 10.24 -4.08 19.98
N TYR A 53 8.95 -4.28 19.79
CA TYR A 53 8.25 -3.96 18.53
C TYR A 53 7.69 -2.53 18.54
N ASP A 54 7.66 -1.84 19.68
CA ASP A 54 7.12 -0.48 19.81
C ASP A 54 7.87 0.50 18.92
N GLY A 55 7.17 1.12 17.96
CA GLY A 55 7.73 2.08 17.01
C GLY A 55 8.76 1.51 16.04
N VAL A 56 8.82 0.19 15.87
CA VAL A 56 9.72 -0.49 14.91
C VAL A 56 8.95 -0.97 13.68
N THR A 57 7.70 -1.35 13.82
CA THR A 57 6.89 -1.80 12.70
C THR A 57 6.31 -0.62 11.92
N ALA A 58 6.30 -0.70 10.58
CA ALA A 58 5.83 0.37 9.70
C ALA A 58 4.35 0.73 9.90
N GLU A 59 3.58 -0.22 10.40
CA GLU A 59 2.12 -0.18 10.45
C GLU A 59 1.59 -0.04 11.88
N GLY A 60 2.49 0.34 12.80
CA GLY A 60 2.15 0.56 14.19
C GLY A 60 1.91 -0.75 14.98
N ASP A 61 1.62 -0.55 16.24
CA ASP A 61 1.40 -1.63 17.22
C ASP A 61 0.11 -2.45 16.97
N GLU A 62 -0.75 -2.03 16.05
CA GLU A 62 -2.09 -2.59 15.86
C GLU A 62 -2.11 -3.99 15.25
N ARG A 63 -1.05 -4.37 14.52
CA ARG A 63 -0.96 -5.70 13.88
C ARG A 63 -0.24 -6.75 14.72
N LEU A 64 0.07 -6.45 15.96
CA LEU A 64 0.79 -7.36 16.86
C LEU A 64 -0.19 -8.12 17.75
N TYR A 65 -0.23 -9.45 17.65
CA TYR A 65 -0.93 -10.28 18.63
C TYR A 65 -0.23 -10.19 19.98
N ARG A 66 -0.86 -9.54 20.94
CA ARG A 66 -0.38 -9.35 22.31
C ARG A 66 -1.24 -10.13 23.30
N PHE A 67 -0.59 -10.67 24.30
CA PHE A 67 -1.27 -11.34 25.42
C PHE A 67 -0.44 -11.24 26.68
N VAL A 68 -1.10 -11.34 27.82
CA VAL A 68 -0.43 -11.36 29.12
C VAL A 68 -0.23 -12.82 29.53
N ASP A 69 0.99 -13.19 29.90
CA ASP A 69 1.27 -14.52 30.41
C ASP A 69 0.85 -14.69 31.87
N ARG A 70 1.02 -15.88 32.44
CA ARG A 70 0.66 -16.15 33.83
C ARG A 70 1.55 -15.41 34.84
N GLY A 71 2.71 -14.92 34.43
CA GLY A 71 3.62 -14.10 35.22
C GLY A 71 3.28 -12.62 35.22
N GLY A 72 2.31 -12.20 34.39
CA GLY A 72 1.93 -10.79 34.22
C GLY A 72 2.74 -10.05 33.16
N GLU A 73 3.61 -10.73 32.43
CA GLU A 73 4.41 -10.13 31.37
C GLU A 73 3.59 -9.98 30.08
N LEU A 74 3.73 -8.82 29.41
CA LEU A 74 3.11 -8.55 28.12
C LEU A 74 3.97 -9.14 26.99
N LEU A 75 3.49 -10.22 26.43
CA LEU A 75 4.14 -10.97 25.35
C LEU A 75 3.46 -10.67 24.01
N ALA A 76 4.17 -11.01 22.92
CA ALA A 76 3.67 -10.95 21.57
C ALA A 76 4.05 -12.20 20.76
N LEU A 77 3.23 -12.54 19.77
CA LEU A 77 3.63 -13.44 18.70
C LEU A 77 4.53 -12.70 17.71
N ARG A 78 5.55 -13.37 17.21
CA ARG A 78 6.49 -12.82 16.23
C ARG A 78 5.76 -12.36 14.96
N ALA A 79 5.71 -11.04 14.76
CA ALA A 79 5.13 -10.41 13.58
C ALA A 79 6.19 -10.05 12.52
N ASP A 80 7.46 -9.99 12.93
CA ASP A 80 8.63 -9.68 12.09
C ASP A 80 9.89 -10.33 12.70
N PHE A 81 10.74 -10.85 11.84
CA PHE A 81 11.99 -11.46 12.27
C PHE A 81 13.11 -10.44 12.50
N THR A 82 13.18 -9.38 11.70
CA THR A 82 14.31 -8.42 11.71
C THR A 82 14.52 -7.76 13.07
N PRO A 83 13.49 -7.21 13.76
CA PRO A 83 13.68 -6.65 15.11
C PRO A 83 14.09 -7.70 16.13
N MET A 84 13.54 -8.91 16.05
CA MET A 84 13.88 -10.01 16.94
C MET A 84 15.33 -10.48 16.71
N ALA A 85 15.77 -10.61 15.46
CA ALA A 85 17.14 -10.96 15.12
C ALA A 85 18.12 -9.90 15.64
N ALA A 86 17.83 -8.62 15.41
CA ALA A 86 18.62 -7.51 15.94
C ALA A 86 18.75 -7.57 17.47
N ARG A 87 17.63 -7.79 18.19
CA ARG A 87 17.61 -7.87 19.65
C ARG A 87 18.44 -9.05 20.21
N VAL A 88 18.39 -10.19 19.53
CA VAL A 88 19.13 -11.39 19.96
C VAL A 88 20.63 -11.26 19.67
N VAL A 89 21.00 -10.66 18.55
CA VAL A 89 22.37 -10.59 18.05
C VAL A 89 23.14 -9.39 18.61
N ALA A 90 22.52 -8.21 18.71
CA ALA A 90 23.21 -6.99 19.13
C ALA A 90 24.02 -7.14 20.45
N PRO A 91 23.49 -7.73 21.55
CA PRO A 91 24.24 -7.92 22.77
C PRO A 91 25.45 -8.88 22.64
N ARG A 92 25.51 -9.65 21.57
CA ARG A 92 26.52 -10.70 21.30
C ARG A 92 27.54 -10.29 20.25
N LEU A 93 27.39 -9.13 19.61
CA LEU A 93 28.26 -8.69 18.51
C LEU A 93 29.75 -8.67 18.87
N ALA A 94 30.07 -8.24 20.07
CA ALA A 94 31.49 -8.17 20.54
C ALA A 94 32.21 -9.54 20.54
N GLY A 95 31.46 -10.63 20.61
CA GLY A 95 32.02 -12.00 20.63
C GLY A 95 31.87 -12.75 19.27
N LEU A 96 31.37 -12.08 18.23
CA LEU A 96 31.17 -12.70 16.93
C LEU A 96 32.17 -12.18 15.90
N PRO A 97 32.63 -13.06 14.97
CA PRO A 97 33.45 -12.59 13.84
C PRO A 97 32.61 -11.72 12.90
N MET A 98 33.16 -10.55 12.56
CA MET A 98 32.48 -9.60 11.65
C MET A 98 32.94 -9.77 10.20
N PRO A 99 32.06 -9.55 9.21
CA PRO A 99 30.63 -9.31 9.36
C PRO A 99 29.85 -10.58 9.72
N VAL A 100 28.76 -10.42 10.48
CA VAL A 100 27.86 -11.53 10.82
C VAL A 100 26.84 -11.70 9.70
N ALA A 101 26.87 -12.84 9.01
CA ALA A 101 25.90 -13.23 8.00
C ALA A 101 25.02 -14.35 8.53
N LEU A 102 23.75 -14.10 8.74
CA LEU A 102 22.79 -15.08 9.24
C LEU A 102 21.52 -15.11 8.41
N PHE A 103 20.83 -16.26 8.45
CA PHE A 103 19.47 -16.37 7.95
C PHE A 103 18.57 -17.04 8.99
N TYR A 104 17.28 -16.86 8.83
CA TYR A 104 16.24 -17.49 9.62
C TYR A 104 15.10 -17.94 8.73
N ARG A 105 14.33 -18.91 9.22
CA ARG A 105 13.09 -19.36 8.58
C ARG A 105 12.01 -19.66 9.62
N GLY A 106 10.77 -19.52 9.23
CA GLY A 106 9.61 -19.83 10.06
C GLY A 106 8.40 -18.99 9.73
N ASP A 107 7.40 -19.10 10.59
CA ASP A 107 6.15 -18.41 10.41
C ASP A 107 6.13 -17.09 11.20
N VAL A 108 5.50 -16.08 10.65
CA VAL A 108 5.14 -14.82 11.31
C VAL A 108 3.62 -14.73 11.40
N VAL A 109 3.14 -14.07 12.44
CA VAL A 109 1.71 -13.96 12.74
C VAL A 109 1.35 -12.50 12.93
N ARG A 110 0.39 -12.00 12.12
CA ARG A 110 -0.07 -10.60 12.18
C ARG A 110 -1.57 -10.55 12.37
N ASP A 111 -2.04 -9.63 13.18
CA ASP A 111 -3.47 -9.34 13.31
C ASP A 111 -3.94 -8.47 12.14
N GLU A 112 -4.08 -9.13 11.00
CA GLU A 112 -4.57 -8.48 9.81
C GLU A 112 -6.09 -8.29 9.88
N PRO A 113 -6.61 -7.12 9.44
CA PRO A 113 -8.04 -6.93 9.29
C PRO A 113 -8.65 -8.05 8.44
N SER A 114 -9.84 -8.50 8.79
CA SER A 114 -10.52 -9.58 8.07
C SER A 114 -10.82 -9.17 6.63
N GLY A 115 -9.97 -9.59 5.69
CA GLY A 115 -10.11 -9.34 4.24
C GLY A 115 -9.70 -10.55 3.42
N VAL A 116 -10.20 -10.65 2.21
CA VAL A 116 -9.83 -11.72 1.27
C VAL A 116 -8.37 -11.53 0.87
N GLY A 117 -7.56 -12.58 1.02
CA GLY A 117 -6.18 -12.62 0.50
C GLY A 117 -5.08 -12.09 1.43
N ARG A 118 -5.41 -11.68 2.66
CA ARG A 118 -4.40 -11.33 3.67
C ARG A 118 -4.29 -12.45 4.72
N PRO A 119 -3.26 -13.33 4.63
CA PRO A 119 -3.05 -14.35 5.64
C PRO A 119 -2.60 -13.72 6.95
N ARG A 120 -3.10 -14.25 8.08
CA ARG A 120 -2.64 -13.88 9.42
C ARG A 120 -1.37 -14.63 9.82
N GLU A 121 -1.17 -15.79 9.24
CA GLU A 121 0.00 -16.63 9.45
C GLU A 121 0.63 -16.95 8.09
N PHE A 122 1.92 -16.66 7.93
CA PHE A 122 2.65 -16.92 6.69
C PHE A 122 4.12 -17.18 6.94
N ALA A 123 4.68 -18.12 6.15
CA ALA A 123 6.06 -18.51 6.26
C ALA A 123 7.00 -17.55 5.53
N GLN A 124 8.11 -17.23 6.16
CA GLN A 124 9.19 -16.41 5.62
C GLN A 124 10.54 -17.09 5.78
N VAL A 125 11.45 -16.77 4.85
CA VAL A 125 12.89 -16.95 5.00
C VAL A 125 13.52 -15.57 4.84
N GLY A 126 14.38 -15.17 5.77
CA GLY A 126 15.08 -13.90 5.68
C GLY A 126 16.56 -14.04 5.94
N ALA A 127 17.36 -13.11 5.45
CA ALA A 127 18.80 -13.05 5.63
C ALA A 127 19.24 -11.66 6.07
N GLU A 128 20.18 -11.62 7.00
CA GLU A 128 20.71 -10.38 7.57
C GLU A 128 22.25 -10.38 7.53
N LEU A 129 22.82 -9.24 7.21
CA LEU A 129 24.26 -9.01 7.24
C LEU A 129 24.54 -7.83 8.17
N TYR A 130 25.23 -8.10 9.29
CA TYR A 130 25.55 -7.12 10.32
C TYR A 130 27.03 -6.79 10.31
N GLY A 131 27.36 -5.50 10.48
CA GLY A 131 28.72 -5.02 10.67
C GLY A 131 29.47 -4.65 9.40
N ASP A 132 28.81 -4.61 8.24
CA ASP A 132 29.36 -4.10 6.99
C ASP A 132 28.51 -2.92 6.50
N GLY A 133 29.06 -1.69 6.62
CA GLY A 133 28.42 -0.45 6.17
C GLY A 133 28.72 -0.07 4.72
N SER A 134 29.40 -0.93 3.97
CA SER A 134 29.73 -0.65 2.58
C SER A 134 28.51 -0.81 1.65
N PHE A 135 28.50 -0.07 0.55
CA PHE A 135 27.49 -0.25 -0.48
C PHE A 135 27.61 -1.62 -1.19
N ASP A 136 28.81 -2.22 -1.18
CA ASP A 136 29.01 -3.58 -1.70
C ASP A 136 28.25 -4.62 -0.88
N ALA A 137 28.06 -4.40 0.43
CA ALA A 137 27.20 -5.23 1.26
C ALA A 137 25.72 -5.15 0.79
N ASP A 138 25.22 -3.96 0.45
CA ASP A 138 23.87 -3.81 -0.12
C ASP A 138 23.72 -4.57 -1.43
N LEU A 139 24.71 -4.46 -2.32
CA LEU A 139 24.72 -5.15 -3.60
C LEU A 139 24.84 -6.67 -3.44
N ARG A 140 25.60 -7.13 -2.43
CA ARG A 140 25.68 -8.56 -2.08
C ARG A 140 24.30 -9.08 -1.67
N MET A 141 23.59 -8.36 -0.79
CA MET A 141 22.25 -8.77 -0.35
C MET A 141 21.25 -8.80 -1.51
N LEU A 142 21.30 -7.80 -2.38
CA LEU A 142 20.45 -7.74 -3.58
C LEU A 142 20.72 -8.94 -4.52
N ARG A 143 21.99 -9.27 -4.80
CA ARG A 143 22.34 -10.45 -5.60
C ARG A 143 21.86 -11.74 -4.95
N THR A 144 22.12 -11.90 -3.65
CA THR A 144 21.68 -13.10 -2.90
C THR A 144 20.16 -13.27 -2.96
N LEU A 145 19.38 -12.19 -2.85
CA LEU A 145 17.94 -12.24 -3.02
C LEU A 145 17.56 -12.72 -4.43
N LEU A 146 18.16 -12.13 -5.48
CA LEU A 146 17.86 -12.49 -6.86
C LEU A 146 18.24 -13.96 -7.19
N ASP A 147 19.30 -14.46 -6.57
CA ASP A 147 19.72 -15.87 -6.68
C ASP A 147 18.76 -16.81 -5.93
N ALA A 148 18.24 -16.37 -4.77
CA ALA A 148 17.30 -17.16 -3.97
C ALA A 148 15.94 -17.37 -4.67
N VAL A 149 15.58 -16.48 -5.62
CA VAL A 149 14.34 -16.58 -6.40
C VAL A 149 14.59 -17.01 -7.86
N ARG A 150 15.71 -17.68 -8.14
CA ARG A 150 16.13 -18.04 -9.51
C ARG A 150 15.11 -18.91 -10.28
N ASP A 151 14.26 -19.64 -9.58
CA ASP A 151 13.24 -20.51 -10.18
C ASP A 151 12.04 -19.71 -10.76
N VAL A 152 11.93 -18.42 -10.45
CA VAL A 152 10.96 -17.51 -11.09
C VAL A 152 11.60 -16.90 -12.34
N PRO A 153 10.99 -16.99 -13.53
CA PRO A 153 11.54 -16.40 -14.75
C PRO A 153 11.75 -14.90 -14.63
N SER A 154 12.90 -14.38 -15.08
CA SER A 154 13.27 -12.95 -14.94
C SER A 154 12.25 -12.01 -15.54
N ALA A 155 11.68 -12.35 -16.71
CA ALA A 155 10.65 -11.54 -17.37
C ALA A 155 9.36 -11.36 -16.55
N ARG A 156 9.17 -12.17 -15.50
CA ARG A 156 8.05 -12.05 -14.55
C ARG A 156 8.40 -11.26 -13.30
N LEU A 157 9.66 -10.94 -13.09
CA LEU A 157 10.11 -10.20 -11.92
C LEU A 157 10.11 -8.69 -12.18
N CYS A 158 9.61 -7.96 -11.21
CA CYS A 158 9.73 -6.52 -11.11
C CYS A 158 10.45 -6.16 -9.80
N LEU A 159 11.63 -5.60 -9.93
CA LEU A 159 12.41 -5.10 -8.80
C LEU A 159 12.16 -3.61 -8.64
N THR A 160 11.61 -3.22 -7.53
CA THR A 160 11.45 -1.82 -7.13
C THR A 160 12.60 -1.43 -6.20
N LEU A 161 13.34 -0.40 -6.57
CA LEU A 161 14.43 0.17 -5.77
C LEU A 161 14.01 1.51 -5.20
N GLY A 162 14.38 1.78 -3.97
CA GLY A 162 14.19 3.05 -3.30
C GLY A 162 15.36 3.40 -2.40
N TRP A 163 15.27 4.55 -1.75
CA TRP A 163 16.25 5.00 -0.79
C TRP A 163 15.55 5.74 0.35
N ALA A 164 15.78 5.29 1.57
CA ALA A 164 15.17 5.88 2.75
C ALA A 164 15.52 7.37 2.86
N GLY A 165 14.50 8.20 3.08
CA GLY A 165 14.67 9.65 3.19
C GLY A 165 14.89 10.41 1.87
N LEU A 166 15.05 9.73 0.73
CA LEU A 166 15.33 10.42 -0.55
C LEU A 166 14.11 11.17 -1.08
N LEU A 167 12.89 10.62 -0.96
CA LEU A 167 11.68 11.32 -1.40
C LEU A 167 11.45 12.63 -0.63
N PRO A 168 11.44 12.67 0.72
CA PRO A 168 11.34 13.94 1.42
C PRO A 168 12.47 14.92 1.10
N ALA A 169 13.70 14.45 0.92
CA ALA A 169 14.82 15.31 0.51
C ALA A 169 14.63 15.88 -0.90
N LEU A 170 14.15 15.07 -1.85
CA LEU A 170 13.83 15.52 -3.21
C LEU A 170 12.72 16.57 -3.21
N LEU A 171 11.60 16.32 -2.51
CA LEU A 171 10.49 17.27 -2.45
C LEU A 171 10.91 18.60 -1.80
N ALA A 172 11.73 18.55 -0.74
CA ALA A 172 12.27 19.73 -0.09
C ALA A 172 13.24 20.52 -1.00
N ALA A 173 14.02 19.83 -1.82
CA ALA A 173 14.95 20.44 -2.75
C ALA A 173 14.24 21.10 -3.94
N VAL A 174 13.26 20.42 -4.52
CA VAL A 174 12.45 20.91 -5.66
C VAL A 174 11.53 22.05 -5.23
N ALA A 175 10.98 22.00 -4.02
CA ALA A 175 10.04 22.96 -3.48
C ALA A 175 10.44 23.44 -2.07
N PRO A 176 11.43 24.32 -1.93
CA PRO A 176 11.96 24.76 -0.62
C PRO A 176 10.92 25.38 0.32
N GLY A 177 9.84 25.93 -0.22
CA GLY A 177 8.72 26.44 0.56
C GLY A 177 7.97 25.40 1.39
N LEU A 178 8.14 24.10 1.11
CA LEU A 178 7.58 23.03 1.95
C LEU A 178 8.22 22.95 3.33
N VAL A 179 9.51 23.26 3.42
CA VAL A 179 10.27 23.19 4.68
C VAL A 179 10.08 24.48 5.51
N ASN A 180 9.95 25.62 4.84
CA ASN A 180 9.79 26.93 5.48
C ASN A 180 8.36 27.19 5.99
N ARG A 181 7.38 26.44 5.53
CA ARG A 181 6.01 26.43 6.04
C ARG A 181 5.92 25.40 7.18
N LYS A 182 4.87 25.46 7.98
CA LYS A 182 4.63 24.52 9.10
C LYS A 182 5.00 23.08 8.69
N LYS A 183 5.58 22.30 9.60
CA LYS A 183 5.98 20.89 9.40
C LYS A 183 4.95 20.04 8.64
N SER A 184 3.65 20.38 8.75
CA SER A 184 2.55 19.76 8.03
C SER A 184 2.62 19.85 6.50
N ALA A 185 3.28 20.87 5.89
CA ALA A 185 3.26 21.04 4.44
C ALA A 185 4.07 19.95 3.70
N LEU A 186 5.23 19.57 4.24
CA LEU A 186 6.03 18.47 3.70
C LEU A 186 5.33 17.11 3.94
N ASP A 187 4.73 16.91 5.14
CA ASP A 187 4.01 15.68 5.45
C ASP A 187 2.80 15.49 4.52
N GLU A 188 2.08 16.57 4.21
CA GLU A 188 0.98 16.54 3.24
C GLU A 188 1.47 16.25 1.80
N ALA A 189 2.61 16.83 1.38
CA ALA A 189 3.19 16.53 0.08
C ALA A 189 3.66 15.07 -0.01
N LEU A 190 4.21 14.52 1.07
CA LEU A 190 4.59 13.11 1.17
C LEU A 190 3.37 12.19 1.13
N ALA A 191 2.28 12.57 1.78
CA ALA A 191 1.02 11.84 1.71
C ALA A 191 0.46 11.81 0.29
N ASP A 192 0.43 12.98 -0.39
CA ASP A 192 0.01 13.05 -1.79
C ASP A 192 0.91 12.22 -2.72
N ALA A 193 2.23 12.21 -2.49
CA ALA A 193 3.18 11.41 -3.27
C ALA A 193 2.97 9.91 -3.06
N ARG A 194 2.79 9.45 -1.83
CA ARG A 194 2.53 8.03 -1.50
C ARG A 194 1.20 7.54 -2.06
N ALA A 195 0.16 8.36 -1.96
CA ALA A 195 -1.14 8.09 -2.57
C ALA A 195 -1.14 8.29 -4.09
N ARG A 196 -0.02 8.75 -4.67
CA ARG A 196 0.16 9.07 -6.09
C ARG A 196 -0.87 10.05 -6.63
N HIS A 197 -1.25 11.02 -5.83
CA HIS A 197 -2.08 12.17 -6.23
C HIS A 197 -1.25 13.15 -7.09
N VAL A 198 -0.96 12.75 -8.31
CA VAL A 198 0.02 13.43 -9.19
C VAL A 198 -0.30 14.90 -9.38
N ARG A 199 -1.55 15.24 -9.72
CA ARG A 199 -1.98 16.62 -9.95
C ARG A 199 -1.89 17.45 -8.66
N ARG A 200 -2.42 16.92 -7.57
CA ARG A 200 -2.46 17.58 -6.27
C ARG A 200 -1.07 17.84 -5.72
N LEU A 201 -0.17 16.86 -5.88
CA LEU A 201 1.24 17.04 -5.55
C LEU A 201 1.88 18.14 -6.40
N ALA A 202 1.70 18.10 -7.73
CA ALA A 202 2.28 19.10 -8.63
C ALA A 202 1.79 20.52 -8.31
N GLU A 203 0.50 20.71 -8.02
CA GLU A 203 -0.07 22.00 -7.57
C GLU A 203 0.57 22.46 -6.25
N ARG A 204 0.76 21.54 -5.30
CA ARG A 204 1.39 21.82 -4.00
C ARG A 204 2.87 22.18 -4.14
N LEU A 205 3.61 21.46 -4.99
CA LEU A 205 5.02 21.76 -5.28
C LEU A 205 5.19 23.14 -5.90
N ARG A 206 4.38 23.49 -6.90
CA ARG A 206 4.39 24.82 -7.53
C ARG A 206 4.07 25.94 -6.52
N ALA A 207 3.06 25.74 -5.69
CA ALA A 207 2.71 26.69 -4.62
C ALA A 207 3.83 26.87 -3.58
N ALA A 208 4.74 25.90 -3.47
CA ALA A 208 5.90 25.93 -2.59
C ALA A 208 7.21 26.32 -3.29
N GLY A 209 7.16 26.77 -4.55
CA GLY A 209 8.29 27.36 -5.27
C GLY A 209 8.98 26.45 -6.28
N ALA A 210 8.44 25.27 -6.57
CA ALA A 210 8.96 24.42 -7.65
C ALA A 210 8.68 25.03 -9.03
N THR A 211 9.55 24.74 -10.00
CA THR A 211 9.27 25.04 -11.41
C THR A 211 8.12 24.17 -11.94
N GLU A 212 7.46 24.61 -12.99
CA GLU A 212 6.44 23.80 -13.67
C GLU A 212 7.03 22.46 -14.14
N LYS A 213 8.19 22.52 -14.79
CA LYS A 213 8.91 21.34 -15.29
C LYS A 213 9.22 20.33 -14.20
N ASP A 214 9.81 20.76 -13.08
CA ASP A 214 10.17 19.86 -11.99
C ASP A 214 8.93 19.24 -11.32
N SER A 215 7.86 20.02 -11.18
CA SER A 215 6.60 19.55 -10.62
C SER A 215 5.95 18.48 -11.49
N GLU A 216 5.97 18.65 -12.81
CA GLU A 216 5.46 17.66 -13.78
C GLU A 216 6.33 16.42 -13.83
N GLU A 217 7.67 16.58 -13.81
CA GLU A 217 8.62 15.47 -13.82
C GLU A 217 8.47 14.60 -12.56
N VAL A 218 8.39 15.21 -11.38
CA VAL A 218 8.12 14.47 -10.12
C VAL A 218 6.77 13.76 -10.20
N GLY A 219 5.73 14.43 -10.68
CA GLY A 219 4.40 13.84 -10.83
C GLY A 219 4.38 12.63 -11.77
N ALA A 220 5.02 12.74 -12.94
CA ALA A 220 5.13 11.65 -13.90
C ALA A 220 5.94 10.48 -13.34
N ALA A 221 7.05 10.77 -12.66
CA ALA A 221 7.94 9.76 -12.09
C ALA A 221 7.28 8.91 -11.00
N LEU A 222 6.27 9.43 -10.31
CA LEU A 222 5.47 8.64 -9.37
C LEU A 222 4.73 7.48 -10.04
N LEU A 223 4.40 7.59 -11.33
CA LEU A 223 3.71 6.54 -12.09
C LEU A 223 4.67 5.65 -12.88
N THR A 224 5.70 6.25 -13.48
CA THR A 224 6.63 5.55 -14.39
C THR A 224 7.89 5.04 -13.71
N GLY A 225 8.21 5.56 -12.55
CA GLY A 225 9.50 5.41 -11.87
C GLY A 225 10.41 6.61 -12.09
N PHE A 226 11.33 6.85 -11.18
CA PHE A 226 12.32 7.92 -11.25
C PHE A 226 13.55 7.47 -12.08
N ASP A 227 14.06 8.33 -12.96
CA ASP A 227 15.38 8.12 -13.55
C ASP A 227 16.44 8.70 -12.59
N PRO A 228 17.32 7.87 -12.02
CA PRO A 228 18.38 8.37 -11.14
C PRO A 228 19.39 9.31 -11.83
N ARG A 229 19.37 9.40 -13.16
CA ARG A 229 20.22 10.29 -13.94
C ARG A 229 19.53 11.61 -14.29
N SER A 230 18.27 11.79 -13.86
CA SER A 230 17.54 13.04 -14.08
C SER A 230 18.25 14.20 -13.35
N PRO A 231 18.25 15.42 -13.92
CA PRO A 231 18.73 16.63 -13.26
C PRO A 231 18.08 16.93 -11.91
N LEU A 232 16.93 16.36 -11.61
CA LEU A 232 16.30 16.43 -10.28
C LEU A 232 17.24 15.94 -9.16
N PHE A 233 18.21 15.08 -9.48
CA PHE A 233 19.15 14.49 -8.53
C PHE A 233 20.55 15.13 -8.57
N ASP A 234 20.77 16.20 -9.33
CA ASP A 234 22.09 16.86 -9.44
C ASP A 234 22.50 17.59 -8.15
N LEU A 235 21.56 17.83 -7.23
CA LEU A 235 21.89 18.42 -5.93
C LEU A 235 22.77 17.49 -5.11
N PRO A 236 23.84 18.00 -4.45
CA PRO A 236 24.81 17.15 -3.73
C PRO A 236 24.19 16.19 -2.72
N VAL A 237 23.13 16.63 -2.03
CA VAL A 237 22.41 15.80 -1.03
C VAL A 237 21.68 14.62 -1.67
N LEU A 238 21.31 14.70 -2.94
CA LEU A 238 20.56 13.65 -3.66
C LEU A 238 21.49 12.79 -4.54
N ALA A 239 22.56 13.38 -5.05
CA ALA A 239 23.40 12.80 -6.10
C ALA A 239 24.05 11.46 -5.69
N GLN A 240 24.43 11.31 -4.43
CA GLN A 240 25.04 10.05 -3.96
C GLN A 240 24.02 8.90 -3.95
N ALA A 241 22.82 9.13 -3.39
CA ALA A 241 21.76 8.14 -3.35
C ALA A 241 21.31 7.76 -4.78
N ALA A 242 21.21 8.75 -5.69
CA ALA A 242 20.86 8.52 -7.09
C ALA A 242 21.91 7.65 -7.81
N ARG A 243 23.21 7.92 -7.60
CA ARG A 243 24.29 7.06 -8.15
C ARG A 243 24.22 5.64 -7.60
N SER A 244 23.95 5.49 -6.32
CA SER A 244 23.80 4.16 -5.69
C SER A 244 22.58 3.41 -6.24
N LEU A 245 21.46 4.09 -6.45
CA LEU A 245 20.27 3.51 -7.10
C LEU A 245 20.56 3.09 -8.55
N ALA A 246 21.25 3.92 -9.32
CA ALA A 246 21.67 3.58 -10.69
C ALA A 246 22.58 2.36 -10.72
N ALA A 247 23.55 2.27 -9.79
CA ALA A 247 24.45 1.12 -9.66
C ALA A 247 23.70 -0.15 -9.26
N ALA A 248 22.81 -0.08 -8.26
CA ALA A 248 21.97 -1.20 -7.85
C ALA A 248 21.08 -1.71 -9.01
N ALA A 249 20.48 -0.79 -9.76
CA ALA A 249 19.70 -1.14 -10.96
C ALA A 249 20.56 -1.83 -12.03
N GLY A 250 21.78 -1.36 -12.24
CA GLY A 250 22.76 -1.98 -13.16
C GLY A 250 23.11 -3.40 -12.73
N VAL A 251 23.40 -3.59 -11.44
CA VAL A 251 23.71 -4.91 -10.86
C VAL A 251 22.53 -5.87 -11.02
N ALA A 252 21.30 -5.42 -10.73
CA ALA A 252 20.13 -6.28 -10.86
C ALA A 252 19.88 -6.73 -12.30
N ARG A 253 20.00 -5.81 -13.28
CA ARG A 253 19.87 -6.15 -14.71
C ARG A 253 20.95 -7.08 -15.19
N GLY A 254 22.19 -6.92 -14.69
CA GLY A 254 23.30 -7.82 -15.01
C GLY A 254 23.17 -9.20 -14.36
N ALA A 255 22.60 -9.30 -13.18
CA ALA A 255 22.36 -10.57 -12.48
C ALA A 255 21.21 -11.37 -13.11
N ARG A 256 20.17 -10.69 -13.60
CA ARG A 256 18.94 -11.31 -14.13
C ARG A 256 18.53 -10.61 -15.42
N GLU A 257 18.97 -11.13 -16.57
CA GLU A 257 18.56 -10.60 -17.89
C GLU A 257 17.03 -10.67 -18.04
N GLY A 258 16.41 -9.57 -18.48
CA GLY A 258 14.97 -9.45 -18.67
C GLY A 258 14.18 -9.08 -17.40
N ILE A 259 14.84 -8.90 -16.25
CA ILE A 259 14.17 -8.33 -15.07
C ILE A 259 13.77 -6.87 -15.31
N GLU A 260 12.55 -6.51 -14.94
CA GLU A 260 12.19 -5.09 -14.88
C GLU A 260 12.73 -4.48 -13.59
N VAL A 261 13.39 -3.32 -13.72
CA VAL A 261 13.90 -2.57 -12.56
C VAL A 261 13.37 -1.16 -12.61
N VAL A 262 12.67 -0.78 -11.55
CA VAL A 262 12.04 0.53 -11.38
C VAL A 262 12.62 1.21 -10.15
N VAL A 263 12.96 2.49 -10.25
CA VAL A 263 13.25 3.32 -9.06
C VAL A 263 11.96 4.01 -8.64
N ASP A 264 11.46 3.66 -7.49
CA ASP A 264 10.19 4.19 -6.97
C ASP A 264 10.37 4.67 -5.52
N LEU A 265 10.44 5.97 -5.35
CA LEU A 265 10.70 6.57 -4.05
C LEU A 265 9.46 6.62 -3.15
N ALA A 266 8.28 6.42 -3.72
CA ALA A 266 7.00 6.46 -2.99
C ALA A 266 6.46 5.07 -2.63
N GLY A 267 6.89 4.02 -3.35
CA GLY A 267 6.37 2.65 -3.25
C GLY A 267 7.30 1.65 -2.55
N THR A 268 8.40 2.09 -1.98
CA THR A 268 9.32 1.21 -1.26
C THR A 268 8.82 0.88 0.15
N PRO A 269 9.23 -0.28 0.72
CA PRO A 269 8.83 -0.66 2.08
C PRO A 269 9.07 0.46 3.07
N ALA A 270 8.04 0.85 3.78
CA ALA A 270 8.06 2.01 4.66
C ALA A 270 8.42 1.65 6.11
N ALA A 271 9.22 0.59 6.36
CA ALA A 271 9.66 0.31 7.72
C ALA A 271 10.47 1.51 8.24
N PRO A 272 10.11 2.06 9.40
CA PRO A 272 10.70 3.31 9.90
C PRO A 272 12.19 3.19 10.25
N TYR A 273 12.71 1.98 10.30
CA TYR A 273 14.11 1.71 10.60
C TYR A 273 15.04 1.75 9.37
N TYR A 274 14.51 1.83 8.14
CA TYR A 274 15.40 1.90 6.97
C TYR A 274 16.17 3.21 6.89
N THR A 275 17.46 3.11 6.54
CA THR A 275 18.42 4.24 6.53
C THR A 275 19.14 4.45 5.20
N GLY A 276 18.97 3.54 4.24
CA GLY A 276 19.69 3.57 2.96
C GLY A 276 18.89 2.94 1.82
N LEU A 277 19.58 2.13 1.00
CA LEU A 277 18.94 1.38 -0.10
C LEU A 277 17.79 0.53 0.42
N THR A 278 16.67 0.59 -0.25
CA THR A 278 15.51 -0.30 -0.05
C THR A 278 15.15 -0.98 -1.34
N PHE A 279 14.61 -2.19 -1.27
CA PHE A 279 14.17 -2.93 -2.43
C PHE A 279 12.95 -3.80 -2.12
N ALA A 280 12.09 -3.95 -3.11
CA ALA A 280 10.97 -4.88 -3.11
C ALA A 280 10.98 -5.66 -4.42
N LEU A 281 10.66 -6.94 -4.35
CA LEU A 281 10.62 -7.83 -5.50
C LEU A 281 9.23 -8.43 -5.63
N ASP A 282 8.60 -8.20 -6.76
CA ASP A 282 7.26 -8.64 -7.08
C ASP A 282 7.26 -9.61 -8.25
N ALA A 283 6.26 -10.50 -8.32
CA ALA A 283 6.04 -11.39 -9.45
C ALA A 283 4.79 -10.99 -10.23
N ARG A 284 4.93 -10.85 -11.55
CA ARG A 284 3.82 -10.62 -12.48
C ARG A 284 3.01 -11.88 -12.71
N GLY A 285 1.70 -11.73 -12.81
CA GLY A 285 0.78 -12.82 -13.15
C GLY A 285 0.51 -13.81 -12.03
N GLY A 286 0.85 -13.49 -10.77
CA GLY A 286 0.57 -14.30 -9.59
C GLY A 286 1.67 -14.19 -8.55
N GLY A 287 1.33 -14.41 -7.28
CA GLY A 287 2.26 -14.36 -6.17
C GLY A 287 2.37 -12.98 -5.49
N GLY A 288 2.16 -11.87 -6.21
CA GLY A 288 2.28 -10.54 -5.63
C GLY A 288 3.69 -10.23 -5.14
N SER A 289 3.83 -9.60 -3.97
CA SER A 289 5.12 -9.26 -3.37
C SER A 289 5.83 -10.51 -2.87
N LEU A 290 6.98 -10.82 -3.46
CA LEU A 290 7.80 -11.99 -3.14
C LEU A 290 8.74 -11.71 -1.97
N ALA A 291 9.35 -10.53 -1.97
CA ALA A 291 10.40 -10.19 -1.02
C ALA A 291 10.52 -8.68 -0.82
N GLY A 292 11.03 -8.29 0.34
CA GLY A 292 11.39 -6.90 0.62
C GLY A 292 12.59 -6.85 1.55
N GLY A 293 13.32 -5.73 1.48
CA GLY A 293 14.51 -5.54 2.29
C GLY A 293 15.16 -4.18 2.11
N GLY A 294 16.31 -4.02 2.75
CA GLY A 294 17.09 -2.79 2.66
C GLY A 294 18.08 -2.62 3.80
N ARG A 295 18.76 -1.47 3.80
CA ARG A 295 19.71 -1.06 4.85
C ARG A 295 18.99 -0.41 6.02
N TYR A 296 19.38 -0.79 7.24
CA TYR A 296 18.75 -0.32 8.47
C TYR A 296 19.77 -0.14 9.62
N ASP A 297 20.76 0.68 9.37
CA ASP A 297 21.74 1.07 10.38
C ASP A 297 21.01 1.75 11.56
N GLY A 298 21.44 1.50 12.78
CA GLY A 298 20.81 2.06 13.98
C GLY A 298 19.74 1.18 14.64
N LEU A 299 19.22 0.14 13.99
CA LEU A 299 18.26 -0.78 14.62
C LEU A 299 18.93 -1.59 15.75
N LEU A 300 20.15 -2.07 15.52
CA LEU A 300 20.90 -2.84 16.51
C LEU A 300 21.20 -1.99 17.76
N GLY A 301 21.47 -0.69 17.58
CA GLY A 301 21.71 0.26 18.66
C GLY A 301 20.58 0.40 19.69
N ARG A 302 19.36 -0.01 19.33
CA ARG A 302 18.23 -0.08 20.27
C ARG A 302 18.36 -1.23 21.29
N PHE A 303 19.18 -2.24 20.98
CA PHE A 303 19.25 -3.50 21.75
C PHE A 303 20.64 -3.81 22.28
N GLY A 304 21.65 -3.05 21.88
CA GLY A 304 23.04 -3.26 22.30
C GLY A 304 23.99 -2.37 21.50
N PRO A 305 25.25 -2.81 21.28
CA PRO A 305 26.19 -2.11 20.41
C PRO A 305 25.59 -1.91 19.02
N ASP A 306 25.73 -0.70 18.50
CA ASP A 306 25.26 -0.37 17.17
C ASP A 306 26.21 -0.92 16.09
N ALA A 307 25.63 -1.33 14.97
CA ALA A 307 26.37 -1.79 13.81
C ALA A 307 25.54 -1.57 12.54
N PRO A 308 26.20 -1.31 11.39
CA PRO A 308 25.52 -1.27 10.10
C PRO A 308 24.82 -2.60 9.82
N ALA A 309 23.65 -2.52 9.20
CA ALA A 309 22.83 -3.68 8.92
C ALA A 309 22.07 -3.57 7.61
N VAL A 310 22.03 -4.66 6.86
CA VAL A 310 21.25 -4.80 5.64
C VAL A 310 20.66 -6.21 5.57
N GLY A 311 19.39 -6.34 5.17
CA GLY A 311 18.72 -7.62 5.14
C GLY A 311 17.55 -7.66 4.17
N PHE A 312 16.97 -8.86 4.02
CA PHE A 312 15.73 -9.07 3.28
C PHE A 312 14.93 -10.25 3.85
N CYS A 313 13.64 -10.27 3.53
CA CYS A 313 12.79 -11.43 3.77
C CYS A 313 12.04 -11.83 2.49
N ILE A 314 11.81 -13.13 2.33
CA ILE A 314 11.08 -13.76 1.22
C ILE A 314 9.84 -14.44 1.79
N GLY A 315 8.66 -14.15 1.23
CA GLY A 315 7.41 -14.83 1.54
C GLY A 315 7.30 -16.15 0.78
N LEU A 316 7.39 -17.27 1.48
CA LEU A 316 7.43 -18.59 0.84
C LEU A 316 6.14 -18.95 0.08
N GLY A 317 4.98 -18.52 0.59
CA GLY A 317 3.70 -18.75 -0.09
C GLY A 317 3.60 -17.98 -1.43
N ALA A 318 4.02 -16.72 -1.44
CA ALA A 318 4.06 -15.89 -2.65
C ALA A 318 5.05 -16.46 -3.66
N LEU A 319 6.24 -16.87 -3.20
CA LEU A 319 7.26 -17.48 -4.07
C LEU A 319 6.77 -18.79 -4.69
N ALA A 320 6.16 -19.68 -3.91
CA ALA A 320 5.58 -20.93 -4.42
C ALA A 320 4.51 -20.66 -5.50
N THR A 321 3.61 -19.69 -5.24
CA THR A 321 2.60 -19.27 -6.22
C THR A 321 3.22 -18.71 -7.50
N ALA A 322 4.28 -17.93 -7.38
CA ALA A 322 4.97 -17.34 -8.55
C ALA A 322 5.66 -18.42 -9.42
N ILE A 323 6.25 -19.43 -8.78
CA ILE A 323 6.87 -20.57 -9.47
C ILE A 323 5.79 -21.40 -10.19
N GLU A 324 4.68 -21.72 -9.52
CA GLU A 324 3.56 -22.45 -10.13
C GLU A 324 2.96 -21.69 -11.32
N ALA A 325 2.74 -20.39 -11.16
CA ALA A 325 2.22 -19.54 -12.24
C ALA A 325 3.19 -19.42 -13.43
N ALA A 326 4.45 -19.80 -13.28
CA ALA A 326 5.44 -19.86 -14.36
C ALA A 326 5.45 -21.18 -15.15
N GLY A 327 4.73 -22.20 -14.64
CA GLY A 327 4.67 -23.53 -15.26
C GLY A 327 3.91 -23.56 -16.60
N PRO A 328 4.03 -24.66 -17.36
CA PRO A 328 3.32 -24.84 -18.62
C PRO A 328 1.80 -24.84 -18.37
N GLY A 329 1.08 -23.93 -19.02
CA GLY A 329 -0.37 -23.76 -18.88
C GLY A 329 -0.83 -22.55 -18.07
N ALA A 330 0.11 -21.73 -17.60
CA ALA A 330 -0.23 -20.46 -16.94
C ALA A 330 -0.98 -19.53 -17.92
N PRO A 331 -2.08 -18.85 -17.48
CA PRO A 331 -2.80 -17.93 -18.34
C PRO A 331 -1.85 -16.84 -18.85
N ALA A 332 -1.89 -16.60 -20.16
CA ALA A 332 -1.12 -15.55 -20.79
C ALA A 332 -1.39 -14.21 -20.11
N ALA A 333 -0.36 -13.38 -19.95
CA ALA A 333 -0.40 -12.04 -19.38
C ALA A 333 -1.25 -11.03 -20.19
N ASN A 334 -2.05 -11.49 -21.15
CA ASN A 334 -2.68 -10.68 -22.19
C ASN A 334 -4.20 -10.51 -22.01
N ARG A 335 -4.67 -10.31 -20.77
CA ARG A 335 -6.07 -9.89 -20.56
C ARG A 335 -6.24 -8.38 -20.83
N PRO A 336 -7.43 -7.92 -21.24
CA PRO A 336 -7.75 -6.50 -21.33
C PRO A 336 -7.46 -5.75 -20.01
N PHE A 337 -7.16 -4.46 -20.11
CA PHE A 337 -7.02 -3.58 -18.94
C PHE A 337 -8.42 -3.33 -18.34
N ARG A 338 -8.63 -3.73 -17.09
CA ARG A 338 -9.94 -3.67 -16.43
C ARG A 338 -10.11 -2.38 -15.66
N ILE A 339 -11.21 -1.69 -15.94
CA ILE A 339 -11.60 -0.46 -15.26
C ILE A 339 -12.94 -0.69 -14.55
N ALA A 340 -12.97 -0.58 -13.22
CA ALA A 340 -14.18 -0.70 -12.43
C ALA A 340 -14.87 0.66 -12.25
N THR A 341 -16.19 0.69 -12.29
CA THR A 341 -17.00 1.87 -11.95
C THR A 341 -18.36 1.46 -11.42
N GLY A 342 -18.96 2.35 -10.63
CA GLY A 342 -20.33 2.16 -10.17
C GLY A 342 -21.38 2.36 -11.26
N LYS A 343 -22.54 1.71 -11.08
CA LYS A 343 -23.72 1.88 -11.96
C LYS A 343 -24.50 3.16 -11.70
N GLY A 344 -24.04 3.98 -10.74
CA GLY A 344 -24.74 5.17 -10.27
C GLY A 344 -24.53 6.42 -11.14
N ARG A 345 -24.72 7.57 -10.52
CA ARG A 345 -24.69 8.91 -11.15
C ARG A 345 -23.39 9.28 -11.88
N LEU A 346 -22.26 8.65 -11.50
CA LEU A 346 -20.97 8.93 -12.11
C LEU A 346 -20.77 8.24 -13.47
N LEU A 347 -21.54 7.16 -13.77
CA LEU A 347 -21.29 6.28 -14.90
C LEU A 347 -21.25 7.01 -16.24
N GLY A 348 -22.28 7.83 -16.55
CA GLY A 348 -22.36 8.52 -17.85
C GLY A 348 -21.13 9.40 -18.11
N LYS A 349 -20.79 10.28 -17.15
CA LYS A 349 -19.62 11.16 -17.26
C LYS A 349 -18.30 10.38 -17.29
N THR A 350 -18.23 9.25 -16.58
CA THR A 350 -17.08 8.35 -16.61
C THR A 350 -16.91 7.74 -18.00
N LEU A 351 -17.96 7.23 -18.61
CA LEU A 351 -17.93 6.65 -19.96
C LEU A 351 -17.51 7.69 -21.02
N ASP A 352 -18.03 8.92 -20.92
CA ASP A 352 -17.67 10.01 -21.83
C ASP A 352 -16.18 10.36 -21.72
N LEU A 353 -15.64 10.42 -20.50
CA LEU A 353 -14.23 10.70 -20.26
C LEU A 353 -13.34 9.55 -20.76
N LEU A 354 -13.71 8.30 -20.49
CA LEU A 354 -12.97 7.12 -20.94
C LEU A 354 -12.97 7.02 -22.48
N ARG A 355 -14.10 7.31 -23.12
CA ARG A 355 -14.20 7.38 -24.59
C ARG A 355 -13.27 8.45 -25.15
N ALA A 356 -13.24 9.64 -24.55
CA ALA A 356 -12.33 10.72 -24.95
C ALA A 356 -10.86 10.36 -24.75
N ALA A 357 -10.56 9.45 -23.81
CA ALA A 357 -9.20 8.91 -23.55
C ALA A 357 -8.87 7.67 -24.41
N GLY A 358 -9.79 7.22 -25.29
CA GLY A 358 -9.55 6.13 -26.24
C GLY A 358 -10.06 4.75 -25.77
N ALA A 359 -10.88 4.68 -24.72
CA ALA A 359 -11.56 3.47 -24.29
C ALA A 359 -13.08 3.60 -24.56
N ASP A 360 -13.53 3.13 -25.71
CA ASP A 360 -14.92 3.27 -26.17
C ASP A 360 -15.74 1.99 -25.87
N PHE A 361 -16.61 2.10 -24.88
CA PHE A 361 -17.47 1.00 -24.47
C PHE A 361 -18.84 1.09 -25.18
N PRO A 362 -19.39 -0.04 -25.69
CA PRO A 362 -20.74 -0.06 -26.25
C PRO A 362 -21.78 0.19 -25.15
N GLU A 363 -22.92 0.71 -25.53
CA GLU A 363 -24.07 0.80 -24.63
C GLU A 363 -24.40 -0.59 -24.05
N SER A 364 -24.55 -0.68 -22.74
CA SER A 364 -24.87 -1.90 -22.04
C SER A 364 -26.34 -1.87 -21.59
N ASP A 365 -27.05 -2.97 -21.76
CA ASP A 365 -28.40 -3.17 -21.23
C ASP A 365 -28.47 -3.25 -19.69
N GLY A 366 -27.33 -2.97 -19.00
CA GLY A 366 -27.20 -3.00 -17.56
C GLY A 366 -27.17 -4.40 -16.94
N ARG A 367 -27.38 -5.46 -17.72
CA ARG A 367 -27.33 -6.86 -17.26
C ARG A 367 -25.91 -7.41 -17.27
N ARG A 368 -25.11 -7.01 -18.25
CA ARG A 368 -23.70 -7.41 -18.32
C ARG A 368 -22.88 -6.59 -17.31
N LEU A 369 -22.17 -7.29 -16.43
CA LEU A 369 -21.28 -6.68 -15.45
C LEU A 369 -19.87 -6.46 -15.99
N LEU A 370 -19.51 -7.15 -17.06
CA LEU A 370 -18.23 -7.11 -17.73
C LEU A 370 -18.45 -6.75 -19.20
N VAL A 371 -17.97 -5.59 -19.62
CA VAL A 371 -18.22 -5.02 -20.95
C VAL A 371 -16.88 -4.74 -21.63
N PRO A 372 -16.50 -5.48 -22.69
CA PRO A 372 -15.29 -5.18 -23.45
C PRO A 372 -15.48 -3.87 -24.23
N ASP A 373 -14.40 -3.11 -24.38
CA ASP A 373 -14.39 -1.97 -25.29
C ASP A 373 -14.32 -2.42 -26.75
N ARG A 374 -14.57 -1.50 -27.69
CA ARG A 374 -14.56 -1.83 -29.13
C ARG A 374 -13.19 -2.26 -29.66
N SER A 375 -12.10 -1.88 -28.99
CA SER A 375 -10.73 -2.24 -29.39
C SER A 375 -10.26 -3.58 -28.81
N GLY A 376 -10.94 -4.11 -27.79
CA GLY A 376 -10.52 -5.28 -27.02
C GLY A 376 -9.34 -5.02 -26.07
N ARG A 377 -8.85 -3.78 -25.97
CA ARG A 377 -7.78 -3.39 -25.05
C ARG A 377 -8.26 -3.19 -23.62
N PHE A 378 -9.51 -2.75 -23.47
CA PHE A 378 -10.10 -2.41 -22.19
C PHE A 378 -11.33 -3.25 -21.89
N GLU A 379 -11.63 -3.43 -20.62
CA GLU A 379 -12.80 -4.12 -20.13
C GLU A 379 -13.38 -3.35 -18.94
N LEU A 380 -14.67 -2.96 -19.02
CA LEU A 380 -15.35 -2.22 -17.98
C LEU A 380 -16.07 -3.18 -17.03
N LEU A 381 -15.81 -3.03 -15.72
CA LEU A 381 -16.55 -3.72 -14.66
C LEU A 381 -17.59 -2.77 -14.08
N LEU A 382 -18.86 -3.16 -14.15
CA LEU A 382 -19.99 -2.43 -13.59
C LEU A 382 -20.35 -3.00 -12.21
N LEU A 383 -19.99 -2.29 -11.16
CA LEU A 383 -20.12 -2.72 -9.77
C LEU A 383 -21.09 -1.81 -8.99
N LYS A 384 -21.25 -2.05 -7.69
CA LYS A 384 -21.70 -1.03 -6.74
C LYS A 384 -20.54 -0.10 -6.42
N ASP A 385 -20.82 1.17 -6.14
CA ASP A 385 -19.79 2.17 -5.83
C ASP A 385 -18.93 1.72 -4.63
N ASP A 386 -19.53 1.09 -3.63
CA ASP A 386 -18.84 0.60 -2.42
C ASP A 386 -17.84 -0.52 -2.69
N ASP A 387 -18.04 -1.30 -3.75
CA ASP A 387 -17.19 -2.45 -4.09
C ASP A 387 -15.99 -2.06 -4.96
N VAL A 388 -16.02 -0.89 -5.62
CA VAL A 388 -14.97 -0.48 -6.57
C VAL A 388 -13.57 -0.44 -5.94
N PRO A 389 -13.35 0.20 -4.76
CA PRO A 389 -12.02 0.21 -4.14
C PRO A 389 -11.49 -1.20 -3.84
N THR A 390 -12.34 -2.08 -3.33
CA THR A 390 -11.99 -3.48 -3.01
C THR A 390 -11.57 -4.26 -4.26
N TYR A 391 -12.35 -4.16 -5.36
CA TYR A 391 -11.99 -4.84 -6.61
C TYR A 391 -10.68 -4.35 -7.18
N VAL A 392 -10.37 -3.07 -7.04
CA VAL A 392 -9.10 -2.49 -7.48
C VAL A 392 -7.95 -2.91 -6.56
N ALA A 393 -8.12 -2.84 -5.24
CA ALA A 393 -7.10 -3.21 -4.27
C ALA A 393 -6.69 -4.69 -4.40
N PHE A 394 -7.66 -5.58 -4.63
CA PHE A 394 -7.44 -7.03 -4.76
C PHE A 394 -7.14 -7.50 -6.19
N GLY A 395 -6.98 -6.58 -7.15
CA GLY A 395 -6.59 -6.90 -8.53
C GLY A 395 -7.69 -7.55 -9.37
N GLY A 396 -8.95 -7.51 -8.95
CA GLY A 396 -10.12 -7.85 -9.77
C GLY A 396 -10.29 -6.86 -10.92
N ALA A 397 -9.93 -5.60 -10.69
CA ALA A 397 -9.75 -4.55 -11.68
C ALA A 397 -8.35 -3.93 -11.57
N ASP A 398 -7.81 -3.40 -12.67
CA ASP A 398 -6.51 -2.71 -12.71
C ASP A 398 -6.65 -1.27 -12.21
N ALA A 399 -7.78 -0.66 -12.53
CA ALA A 399 -8.12 0.71 -12.17
C ALA A 399 -9.62 0.84 -11.89
N GLY A 400 -10.04 1.99 -11.39
CA GLY A 400 -11.46 2.28 -11.19
C GLY A 400 -11.77 3.77 -11.15
N VAL A 401 -13.07 4.09 -11.23
CA VAL A 401 -13.59 5.44 -11.01
C VAL A 401 -14.63 5.39 -9.90
N VAL A 402 -14.41 6.14 -8.84
CA VAL A 402 -15.27 6.16 -7.66
C VAL A 402 -15.15 7.48 -6.92
N GLY A 403 -16.09 7.82 -6.05
CA GLY A 403 -15.99 8.99 -5.18
C GLY A 403 -14.87 8.82 -4.15
N SER A 404 -14.13 9.90 -3.85
CA SER A 404 -13.05 9.86 -2.85
C SER A 404 -13.57 9.52 -1.43
N ASP A 405 -14.84 9.81 -1.14
CA ASP A 405 -15.54 9.36 0.07
C ASP A 405 -15.56 7.84 0.21
N ARG A 406 -15.73 7.11 -0.89
CA ARG A 406 -15.74 5.64 -0.89
C ARG A 406 -14.36 5.03 -0.72
N ILE A 407 -13.34 5.68 -1.26
CA ILE A 407 -11.93 5.27 -1.05
C ILE A 407 -11.60 5.36 0.45
N GLU A 408 -11.90 6.50 1.06
CA GLU A 408 -11.65 6.74 2.48
C GLU A 408 -12.48 5.83 3.40
N GLU A 409 -13.75 5.56 3.05
CA GLU A 409 -14.62 4.66 3.81
C GLU A 409 -14.17 3.21 3.73
N SER A 410 -13.76 2.75 2.55
CA SER A 410 -13.32 1.36 2.37
C SER A 410 -12.05 1.03 3.18
N GLY A 411 -11.16 2.00 3.34
CA GLY A 411 -9.86 1.82 3.95
C GLY A 411 -8.91 0.94 3.15
N GLU A 412 -9.25 0.65 1.89
CA GLU A 412 -8.40 -0.14 1.01
C GLU A 412 -7.22 0.69 0.48
N GLU A 413 -6.08 0.04 0.34
CA GLU A 413 -4.86 0.65 -0.20
C GLU A 413 -4.92 0.72 -1.72
N VAL A 414 -5.32 1.86 -2.25
CA VAL A 414 -5.32 2.16 -3.67
C VAL A 414 -4.58 3.46 -3.95
N CYS A 415 -3.97 3.57 -5.13
CA CYS A 415 -3.40 4.82 -5.61
C CYS A 415 -4.48 5.65 -6.29
N ALA A 416 -4.46 6.97 -6.09
CA ALA A 416 -5.46 7.91 -6.62
C ALA A 416 -4.79 8.99 -7.51
N PRO A 417 -4.25 8.61 -8.68
CA PRO A 417 -3.44 9.51 -9.50
C PRO A 417 -4.19 10.73 -10.03
N LEU A 418 -5.51 10.68 -10.18
CA LEU A 418 -6.24 11.76 -10.83
C LEU A 418 -7.62 11.98 -10.21
N GLU A 419 -7.86 13.21 -9.73
CA GLU A 419 -9.20 13.71 -9.43
C GLU A 419 -9.89 14.15 -10.74
N LEU A 420 -11.17 13.78 -10.89
CA LEU A 420 -11.95 14.06 -12.09
C LEU A 420 -12.81 15.34 -11.91
N PRO A 421 -13.15 16.07 -13.00
CA PRO A 421 -13.81 17.37 -12.90
C PRO A 421 -15.32 17.30 -12.63
N TYR A 422 -15.80 16.15 -12.12
CA TYR A 422 -17.23 15.93 -11.85
C TYR A 422 -17.44 15.16 -10.55
N GLY A 423 -18.72 15.04 -10.15
CA GLY A 423 -19.09 14.30 -8.93
C GLY A 423 -18.73 15.00 -7.63
N ALA A 424 -18.55 16.33 -7.68
CA ALA A 424 -18.27 17.11 -6.47
C ALA A 424 -19.44 17.02 -5.49
N CYS A 425 -19.15 16.63 -4.26
CA CYS A 425 -20.07 16.59 -3.13
C CYS A 425 -19.27 16.69 -1.83
N ARG A 426 -19.93 16.63 -0.70
CA ARG A 426 -19.28 16.64 0.60
C ARG A 426 -19.96 15.70 1.57
N LEU A 427 -19.19 14.98 2.34
CA LEU A 427 -19.65 14.23 3.48
C LEU A 427 -19.81 15.18 4.64
N SER A 428 -20.99 15.21 5.24
CA SER A 428 -21.30 16.20 6.27
C SER A 428 -22.03 15.59 7.46
N LEU A 429 -21.83 16.19 8.61
CA LEU A 429 -22.66 16.00 9.78
C LEU A 429 -23.94 16.79 9.61
N ILE A 430 -25.08 16.15 9.77
CA ILE A 430 -26.41 16.69 9.51
C ILE A 430 -27.27 16.52 10.76
N GLY A 431 -27.94 17.57 11.17
CA GLY A 431 -28.85 17.59 12.31
C GLY A 431 -30.21 18.16 11.94
N ARG A 432 -31.11 18.19 12.91
CA ARG A 432 -32.46 18.78 12.75
C ARG A 432 -32.40 20.31 12.79
N ALA A 433 -33.16 20.95 11.94
CA ALA A 433 -33.29 22.40 11.94
C ALA A 433 -33.86 22.91 13.27
N GLY A 434 -33.26 23.97 13.80
CA GLY A 434 -33.68 24.57 15.09
C GLY A 434 -33.24 23.81 16.34
N GLU A 435 -32.60 22.66 16.22
CA GLU A 435 -31.99 21.95 17.35
C GLU A 435 -30.46 22.17 17.33
N GLU A 436 -29.93 22.64 18.47
CA GLU A 436 -28.48 22.80 18.59
C GLU A 436 -27.85 21.45 18.95
N PHE A 437 -26.92 20.98 18.12
CA PHE A 437 -26.16 19.78 18.41
C PHE A 437 -25.11 20.06 19.49
N ARG A 438 -25.39 19.63 20.71
CA ARG A 438 -24.47 19.68 21.85
C ARG A 438 -24.29 18.28 22.43
N PRO A 439 -23.10 17.69 22.35
CA PRO A 439 -22.79 16.47 23.09
C PRO A 439 -22.99 16.70 24.58
N ASN A 440 -23.88 15.93 25.22
CA ASN A 440 -24.30 16.12 26.59
C ASN A 440 -23.73 15.07 27.57
N GLY A 441 -22.64 14.40 27.18
CA GLY A 441 -22.00 13.34 27.96
C GLY A 441 -22.60 11.95 27.75
N HIS A 442 -23.73 11.83 27.04
CA HIS A 442 -24.24 10.53 26.56
C HIS A 442 -23.66 10.25 25.17
N PRO A 443 -23.50 8.95 24.79
CA PRO A 443 -23.09 8.59 23.45
C PRO A 443 -24.06 9.17 22.40
N VAL A 444 -23.53 9.85 21.39
CA VAL A 444 -24.31 10.41 20.27
C VAL A 444 -24.67 9.28 19.32
N ARG A 445 -25.94 9.07 19.04
CA ARG A 445 -26.40 8.09 18.05
C ARG A 445 -26.28 8.69 16.66
N VAL A 446 -25.41 8.07 15.83
CA VAL A 446 -25.05 8.56 14.50
C VAL A 446 -25.58 7.61 13.43
N GLY A 447 -26.57 8.04 12.65
CA GLY A 447 -27.08 7.25 11.52
C GLY A 447 -26.19 7.45 10.27
N THR A 448 -25.67 6.37 9.68
CA THR A 448 -24.81 6.52 8.50
C THR A 448 -24.57 5.19 7.78
N LYS A 449 -24.23 5.29 6.49
CA LYS A 449 -23.58 4.24 5.70
C LYS A 449 -22.05 4.40 5.64
N TYR A 450 -21.51 5.47 6.23
CA TYR A 450 -20.08 5.81 6.31
C TYR A 450 -19.56 5.58 7.72
N ARG A 451 -19.57 4.32 8.13
CA ARG A 451 -19.24 3.95 9.51
C ARG A 451 -17.83 4.37 9.92
N ARG A 452 -16.83 4.01 9.09
CA ARG A 452 -15.42 4.28 9.39
C ARG A 452 -15.14 5.79 9.45
N LEU A 453 -15.69 6.55 8.51
CA LEU A 453 -15.51 7.99 8.47
C LEU A 453 -16.22 8.68 9.65
N ALA A 454 -17.40 8.22 10.03
CA ALA A 454 -18.12 8.72 11.19
C ALA A 454 -17.36 8.42 12.50
N GLU A 455 -16.94 7.17 12.72
CA GLU A 455 -16.12 6.79 13.89
C GLU A 455 -14.86 7.66 13.98
N ARG A 456 -14.08 7.78 12.88
CA ARG A 456 -12.88 8.63 12.82
C ARG A 456 -13.17 10.10 13.16
N TYR A 457 -14.30 10.64 12.69
CA TYR A 457 -14.70 12.02 12.97
C TYR A 457 -14.98 12.23 14.46
N PHE A 458 -15.80 11.41 15.08
CA PHE A 458 -16.19 11.54 16.48
C PHE A 458 -15.03 11.22 17.44
N ASP A 459 -14.22 10.20 17.14
CA ASP A 459 -13.03 9.83 17.92
C ASP A 459 -11.99 10.97 17.93
N SER A 460 -11.74 11.58 16.78
CA SER A 460 -10.80 12.72 16.68
C SER A 460 -11.20 13.91 17.56
N ARG A 461 -12.49 14.06 17.84
CA ARG A 461 -13.06 15.09 18.72
C ARG A 461 -13.31 14.62 20.16
N LYS A 462 -13.02 13.34 20.43
CA LYS A 462 -13.25 12.70 21.74
C LYS A 462 -14.72 12.79 22.18
N ILE A 463 -15.65 12.68 21.23
CA ILE A 463 -17.10 12.68 21.48
C ILE A 463 -17.56 11.22 21.57
N PRO A 464 -18.12 10.78 22.71
CA PRO A 464 -18.72 9.44 22.83
C PRO A 464 -19.85 9.28 21.82
N HIS A 465 -19.83 8.17 21.06
CA HIS A 465 -20.79 7.96 19.99
C HIS A 465 -21.16 6.47 19.83
N GLU A 466 -22.31 6.24 19.19
CA GLU A 466 -22.78 4.92 18.78
C GLU A 466 -23.24 5.01 17.32
N VAL A 467 -22.60 4.24 16.44
CA VAL A 467 -22.95 4.24 15.01
C VAL A 467 -24.11 3.28 14.75
N VAL A 468 -25.20 3.80 14.22
CA VAL A 468 -26.36 3.05 13.74
C VAL A 468 -26.19 2.83 12.23
N PRO A 469 -25.85 1.61 11.77
CA PRO A 469 -25.59 1.35 10.37
C PRO A 469 -26.89 1.40 9.54
N LEU A 470 -26.90 2.24 8.52
CA LEU A 470 -28.06 2.41 7.61
C LEU A 470 -27.59 2.17 6.17
N ALA A 471 -28.38 1.44 5.39
CA ALA A 471 -28.06 1.15 3.99
C ALA A 471 -28.60 2.22 3.01
N GLY A 472 -29.58 3.04 3.44
CA GLY A 472 -30.20 4.09 2.62
C GLY A 472 -31.21 4.87 3.44
N SER A 473 -31.78 5.94 2.86
CA SER A 473 -32.73 6.87 3.51
C SER A 473 -32.25 7.34 4.88
N VAL A 474 -30.98 7.71 4.94
CA VAL A 474 -30.29 8.07 6.19
C VAL A 474 -30.92 9.29 6.82
N GLU A 475 -31.42 10.22 5.99
CA GLU A 475 -32.10 11.47 6.42
C GLU A 475 -33.33 11.18 7.29
N LEU A 476 -34.08 10.12 6.98
CA LEU A 476 -35.27 9.76 7.73
C LEU A 476 -34.95 9.36 9.18
N ALA A 477 -33.78 8.82 9.44
CA ALA A 477 -33.39 8.41 10.79
C ALA A 477 -33.28 9.62 11.73
N ALA A 478 -32.74 10.75 11.26
CA ALA A 478 -32.71 11.99 12.03
C ALA A 478 -34.12 12.62 12.17
N ALA A 479 -34.87 12.67 11.08
CA ALA A 479 -36.21 13.25 11.07
C ALA A 479 -37.16 12.50 12.03
N LEU A 480 -37.06 11.18 12.09
CA LEU A 480 -37.86 10.30 12.98
C LEU A 480 -37.26 10.14 14.40
N LYS A 481 -36.19 10.86 14.73
CA LYS A 481 -35.49 10.80 16.02
C LYS A 481 -34.95 9.40 16.38
N LEU A 482 -34.72 8.56 15.38
CA LEU A 482 -34.04 7.27 15.57
C LEU A 482 -32.56 7.49 15.93
N THR A 483 -31.97 8.53 15.37
CA THR A 483 -30.59 8.98 15.65
C THR A 483 -30.58 10.47 16.01
N ASP A 484 -29.54 10.88 16.70
CA ASP A 484 -29.40 12.28 17.13
C ASP A 484 -28.91 13.15 15.96
N VAL A 485 -27.98 12.60 15.17
CA VAL A 485 -27.43 13.17 13.94
C VAL A 485 -27.27 12.11 12.88
N VAL A 486 -27.02 12.51 11.66
CA VAL A 486 -26.63 11.62 10.58
C VAL A 486 -25.36 12.13 9.89
N VAL A 487 -24.60 11.19 9.30
CA VAL A 487 -23.45 11.48 8.44
C VAL A 487 -23.76 10.96 7.06
N ASP A 488 -23.91 11.84 6.08
CA ASP A 488 -24.19 11.47 4.70
C ASP A 488 -23.63 12.49 3.70
N LEU A 489 -23.65 12.14 2.42
CA LEU A 489 -23.22 12.99 1.32
C LEU A 489 -24.26 14.05 0.98
N ILE A 490 -23.78 15.27 0.81
CA ILE A 490 -24.55 16.41 0.32
C ILE A 490 -24.00 16.83 -1.04
N GLU A 491 -24.85 16.82 -2.07
CA GLU A 491 -24.53 17.41 -3.37
C GLU A 491 -25.17 18.79 -3.51
N THR A 492 -26.47 18.88 -3.47
CA THR A 492 -27.23 20.15 -3.56
C THR A 492 -27.95 20.53 -2.28
N GLY A 493 -28.18 19.59 -1.38
CA GLY A 493 -28.85 19.80 -0.11
C GLY A 493 -30.40 19.80 -0.20
N SER A 494 -30.99 19.60 -1.37
CA SER A 494 -32.45 19.64 -1.56
C SER A 494 -33.21 18.62 -0.70
N THR A 495 -32.69 17.41 -0.57
CA THR A 495 -33.29 16.35 0.26
C THR A 495 -33.29 16.70 1.75
N MET A 496 -32.25 17.35 2.25
CA MET A 496 -32.19 17.78 3.66
C MET A 496 -33.26 18.80 3.97
N VAL A 497 -33.41 19.82 3.11
CA VAL A 497 -34.41 20.88 3.29
C VAL A 497 -35.83 20.29 3.29
N ALA A 498 -36.10 19.29 2.47
CA ALA A 498 -37.39 18.61 2.41
C ALA A 498 -37.74 17.84 3.70
N HIS A 499 -36.78 17.55 4.57
CA HIS A 499 -36.95 16.82 5.82
C HIS A 499 -36.60 17.64 7.08
N ASP A 500 -36.59 18.98 6.97
CA ASP A 500 -36.25 19.89 8.07
C ASP A 500 -34.87 19.61 8.71
N LEU A 501 -33.89 19.23 7.87
CA LEU A 501 -32.52 18.98 8.28
C LEU A 501 -31.58 20.08 7.81
N VAL A 502 -30.52 20.31 8.59
CA VAL A 502 -29.47 21.29 8.28
C VAL A 502 -28.09 20.63 8.36
N GLU A 503 -27.20 21.12 7.51
CA GLU A 503 -25.77 20.78 7.60
C GLU A 503 -25.17 21.48 8.82
N LEU A 504 -24.58 20.73 9.71
CA LEU A 504 -23.91 21.22 10.91
C LEU A 504 -22.43 21.51 10.63
N GLU A 505 -21.76 20.57 9.94
CA GLU A 505 -20.34 20.67 9.63
C GLU A 505 -20.00 19.80 8.42
N THR A 506 -19.12 20.28 7.54
CA THR A 506 -18.52 19.46 6.48
C THR A 506 -17.39 18.62 7.07
N ILE A 507 -17.47 17.30 6.94
CA ILE A 507 -16.45 16.34 7.40
C ILE A 507 -15.36 16.18 6.35
N LEU A 508 -15.76 15.97 5.09
CA LEU A 508 -14.83 15.63 3.99
C LEU A 508 -15.41 16.09 2.65
N PRO A 509 -14.68 16.89 1.83
CA PRO A 509 -15.06 17.08 0.44
C PRO A 509 -14.82 15.80 -0.36
N SER A 510 -15.70 15.49 -1.31
CA SER A 510 -15.57 14.33 -2.19
C SER A 510 -15.72 14.71 -3.66
N ARG A 511 -14.99 13.98 -4.51
CA ARG A 511 -15.04 14.07 -5.98
C ARG A 511 -14.86 12.70 -6.60
N ALA A 512 -15.30 12.56 -7.86
CA ALA A 512 -14.95 11.39 -8.64
C ALA A 512 -13.42 11.32 -8.82
N THR A 513 -12.85 10.16 -8.57
CA THR A 513 -11.40 9.93 -8.56
C THR A 513 -11.08 8.69 -9.37
N PHE A 514 -10.09 8.78 -10.24
CA PHE A 514 -9.51 7.63 -10.93
C PHE A 514 -8.50 6.97 -9.98
N ILE A 515 -8.74 5.71 -9.66
CA ILE A 515 -7.89 4.93 -8.76
C ILE A 515 -7.22 3.78 -9.50
N VAL A 516 -6.07 3.35 -9.00
CA VAL A 516 -5.24 2.29 -9.58
C VAL A 516 -4.80 1.34 -8.47
N GLY A 517 -4.87 0.04 -8.73
CA GLY A 517 -4.40 -0.98 -7.81
C GLY A 517 -2.86 -1.04 -7.76
N SER A 518 -2.30 -1.30 -6.59
CA SER A 518 -0.85 -1.47 -6.42
C SER A 518 -0.29 -2.55 -7.33
N ARG A 519 -1.05 -3.63 -7.53
CA ARG A 519 -0.71 -4.70 -8.47
C ARG A 519 -0.62 -4.21 -9.92
N ALA A 520 -1.53 -3.38 -10.37
CA ALA A 520 -1.51 -2.82 -11.73
C ALA A 520 -0.31 -1.87 -11.94
N LEU A 521 0.11 -1.14 -10.90
CA LEU A 521 1.33 -0.33 -10.93
C LEU A 521 2.60 -1.17 -11.10
N VAL A 522 2.61 -2.42 -10.65
CA VAL A 522 3.73 -3.34 -10.83
C VAL A 522 3.63 -4.05 -12.18
N GLU A 523 2.48 -4.68 -12.47
CA GLU A 523 2.32 -5.57 -13.62
C GLU A 523 2.08 -4.83 -14.94
N ARG A 524 1.47 -3.64 -14.89
CA ARG A 524 0.93 -2.91 -16.05
C ARG A 524 1.30 -1.41 -16.02
N ARG A 525 2.44 -1.07 -15.46
CA ARG A 525 2.89 0.31 -15.24
C ARG A 525 2.78 1.20 -16.47
N ALA A 526 3.22 0.73 -17.63
CA ALA A 526 3.18 1.49 -18.88
C ALA A 526 1.74 1.83 -19.30
N GLU A 527 0.81 0.87 -19.16
CA GLU A 527 -0.61 1.06 -19.50
C GLU A 527 -1.29 2.00 -18.50
N VAL A 528 -0.95 1.89 -17.21
CA VAL A 528 -1.41 2.83 -16.18
C VAL A 528 -0.95 4.25 -16.50
N ALA A 529 0.34 4.43 -16.81
CA ALA A 529 0.88 5.75 -17.15
C ALA A 529 0.22 6.33 -18.42
N GLU A 530 0.00 5.49 -19.44
CA GLU A 530 -0.68 5.89 -20.68
C GLU A 530 -2.11 6.38 -20.41
N ILE A 531 -2.91 5.59 -19.70
CA ILE A 531 -4.33 5.97 -19.44
C ILE A 531 -4.42 7.20 -18.53
N VAL A 532 -3.59 7.31 -17.50
CA VAL A 532 -3.57 8.49 -16.63
C VAL A 532 -3.16 9.74 -17.40
N SER A 533 -2.14 9.66 -18.27
CA SER A 533 -1.72 10.78 -19.12
C SER A 533 -2.84 11.24 -20.05
N ARG A 534 -3.53 10.30 -20.72
CA ARG A 534 -4.65 10.61 -21.62
C ARG A 534 -5.83 11.25 -20.87
N LEU A 535 -6.18 10.72 -19.69
CA LEU A 535 -7.23 11.28 -18.84
C LEU A 535 -6.85 12.68 -18.34
N SER A 536 -5.62 12.87 -17.90
CA SER A 536 -5.12 14.18 -17.42
C SER A 536 -5.20 15.26 -18.50
N ALA A 537 -4.81 14.93 -19.73
CA ALA A 537 -4.91 15.86 -20.87
C ALA A 537 -6.36 16.28 -21.15
N LYS A 538 -7.35 15.38 -20.99
CA LYS A 538 -8.77 15.69 -21.16
C LYS A 538 -9.33 16.52 -20.02
N VAL A 539 -8.91 16.24 -18.78
CA VAL A 539 -9.31 17.00 -17.60
C VAL A 539 -8.78 18.44 -17.68
N ALA A 540 -7.52 18.63 -18.11
CA ALA A 540 -6.93 19.97 -18.29
C ALA A 540 -7.63 20.81 -19.39
N GLY A 541 -8.11 20.18 -20.46
CA GLY A 541 -8.85 20.86 -21.54
C GLY A 541 -10.33 21.14 -21.24
N SER A 542 -10.84 20.70 -20.09
CA SER A 542 -12.23 20.90 -19.67
C SER A 542 -12.38 21.97 -18.58
N CYS A 543 -11.29 22.59 -18.14
CA CYS A 543 -11.22 23.79 -17.29
C CYS A 543 -11.00 25.05 -18.17
#